data_0b1dc57da2279af6a116fcbf6c37c3bc
#
_entry.id   0b1dc57da2279af6a116fcbf6c37c3bc
#
_cell.length_a   1.000
_cell.length_b   1.000
_cell.length_c   1.000
_cell.angle_alpha   90.00
_cell.angle_beta   90.00
_cell.angle_gamma   90.00
#
_symmetry.space_group_name_H-M   'P 1'
#
loop_
_entity.id
_entity.type
_entity.pdbx_description
1 polymer ?
#
loop_
_entity_poly.entity_id
_entity_poly.type
_entity_poly.pdbx_seq_one_letter_code
_entity_poly.pdbx_strand_id
1 'polypeptide(L)'
;MKHLECNNILYKLQHGFRAKRSTQTQLLTFVQDLYQNLRDKKQTDVIVMDFAKAFDKVPHKKLICKLREYGINSSIKQWIESFLHQRQQRVVCDGKVSSWVPVTSSVLPGSVIGHI
;
A
#
# COMPACT_ATOMS: atom_id res chain seq x y z
N MET A 1 8.51 5.47 6.81
CA MET A 1 8.17 4.32 7.68
C MET A 1 8.37 4.61 9.18
N LYS A 2 9.52 5.09 9.67
CA LYS A 2 9.72 5.37 11.12
C LYS A 2 8.59 6.18 11.77
N HIS A 3 8.12 7.25 11.11
CA HIS A 3 7.02 8.08 11.62
C HIS A 3 5.73 7.28 11.86
N LEU A 4 5.35 6.42 10.91
CA LEU A 4 4.14 5.60 11.01
C LEU A 4 4.23 4.53 12.11
N GLU A 5 5.43 3.98 12.31
CA GLU A 5 5.70 3.00 13.37
C GLU A 5 5.71 3.64 14.76
N CYS A 6 6.42 4.78 14.92
CA CYS A 6 6.49 5.49 16.20
C CYS A 6 5.13 6.01 16.68
N ASN A 7 4.23 6.34 15.76
CA ASN A 7 2.89 6.82 16.08
C ASN A 7 1.82 5.70 16.10
N ASN A 8 2.22 4.42 16.01
CA ASN A 8 1.32 3.26 16.01
C ASN A 8 0.20 3.34 14.95
N ILE A 9 0.47 3.97 13.82
CA ILE A 9 -0.50 4.14 12.72
C ILE A 9 -0.72 2.82 11.98
N LEU A 10 0.32 1.99 11.88
CA LEU A 10 0.26 0.72 11.17
C LEU A 10 -0.42 -0.36 12.01
N TYR A 11 -1.28 -1.13 11.36
CA TYR A 11 -1.97 -2.24 12.02
C TYR A 11 -0.96 -3.27 12.57
N LYS A 12 -1.19 -3.75 13.80
CA LYS A 12 -0.22 -4.61 14.50
C LYS A 12 0.11 -5.91 13.75
N LEU A 13 -0.86 -6.49 13.04
CA LEU A 13 -0.69 -7.73 12.29
C LEU A 13 -0.22 -7.51 10.84
N GLN A 14 0.01 -6.26 10.42
CA GLN A 14 0.58 -5.99 9.11
C GLN A 14 2.04 -6.44 9.08
N HIS A 15 2.40 -7.26 8.10
CA HIS A 15 3.78 -7.70 7.86
C HIS A 15 4.42 -7.02 6.66
N GLY A 16 3.63 -6.70 5.63
CA GLY A 16 4.14 -6.00 4.44
C GLY A 16 4.68 -4.61 4.78
N PHE A 17 5.82 -4.27 4.17
CA PHE A 17 6.46 -2.96 4.28
C PHE A 17 6.83 -2.52 5.71
N ARG A 18 7.11 -3.47 6.59
CA ARG A 18 7.55 -3.19 7.96
C ARG A 18 8.95 -3.71 8.22
N ALA A 19 9.71 -2.95 9.03
CA ALA A 19 11.03 -3.38 9.48
C ALA A 19 10.93 -4.68 10.30
N LYS A 20 11.89 -5.59 10.10
CA LYS A 20 11.98 -6.89 10.79
C LYS A 20 10.78 -7.82 10.59
N ARG A 21 9.94 -7.57 9.58
CA ARG A 21 8.84 -8.44 9.16
C ARG A 21 9.01 -8.87 7.72
N SER A 22 8.48 -10.03 7.38
CA SER A 22 8.58 -10.61 6.04
C SER A 22 7.36 -11.49 5.73
N THR A 23 7.26 -11.94 4.51
CA THR A 23 6.27 -12.95 4.11
C THR A 23 6.43 -14.23 4.91
N GLN A 24 7.68 -14.65 5.23
CA GLN A 24 7.94 -15.81 6.05
C GLN A 24 7.40 -15.62 7.48
N THR A 25 7.61 -14.47 8.10
CA THR A 25 7.08 -14.22 9.45
C THR A 25 5.55 -14.16 9.47
N GLN A 26 4.92 -13.66 8.40
CA GLN A 26 3.48 -13.70 8.22
C GLN A 26 2.98 -15.16 8.15
N LEU A 27 3.60 -15.95 7.28
CA LEU A 27 3.23 -17.34 7.04
C LEU A 27 3.43 -18.19 8.30
N LEU A 28 4.53 -18.00 9.03
CA LEU A 28 4.78 -18.70 10.29
C LEU A 28 3.69 -18.42 11.32
N THR A 29 3.27 -17.16 11.48
CA THR A 29 2.19 -16.81 12.40
C THR A 29 0.88 -17.50 11.99
N PHE A 30 0.54 -17.44 10.70
CA PHE A 30 -0.66 -18.09 10.18
C PHE A 30 -0.66 -19.61 10.39
N VAL A 31 0.45 -20.27 10.05
CA VAL A 31 0.60 -21.72 10.24
C VAL A 31 0.54 -22.09 11.72
N GLN A 32 1.13 -21.29 12.60
CA GLN A 32 1.07 -21.51 14.05
C GLN A 32 -0.39 -21.48 14.56
N ASP A 33 -1.19 -20.52 14.08
CA ASP A 33 -2.61 -20.42 14.45
C ASP A 33 -3.40 -21.63 13.96
N LEU A 34 -3.12 -22.11 12.73
CA LEU A 34 -3.76 -23.33 12.19
C LEU A 34 -3.40 -24.57 13.02
N TYR A 35 -2.12 -24.75 13.37
CA TYR A 35 -1.68 -25.86 14.22
C TYR A 35 -2.32 -25.83 15.61
N GLN A 36 -2.43 -24.64 16.19
CA GLN A 36 -3.08 -24.48 17.50
C GLN A 36 -4.56 -24.92 17.42
N ASN A 37 -5.29 -24.43 16.41
CA ASN A 37 -6.68 -24.80 16.21
C ASN A 37 -6.88 -26.29 15.93
N LEU A 38 -5.99 -26.89 15.13
CA LEU A 38 -6.04 -28.32 14.85
C LEU A 38 -5.80 -29.15 16.13
N ARG A 39 -4.84 -28.77 16.96
CA ARG A 39 -4.58 -29.41 18.25
C ARG A 39 -5.80 -29.30 19.18
N ASP A 40 -6.45 -28.15 19.18
CA ASP A 40 -7.65 -27.90 19.98
C ASP A 40 -8.91 -28.50 19.37
N LYS A 41 -8.79 -29.25 18.25
CA LYS A 41 -9.92 -29.84 17.48
C LYS A 41 -10.96 -28.81 17.04
N LYS A 42 -10.53 -27.58 16.76
CA LYS A 42 -11.40 -26.49 16.26
C LYS A 42 -11.40 -26.48 14.74
N GLN A 43 -12.58 -26.26 14.15
CA GLN A 43 -12.66 -25.95 12.72
C GLN A 43 -12.09 -24.57 12.46
N THR A 44 -11.38 -24.43 11.34
CA THR A 44 -10.82 -23.15 10.89
C THR A 44 -11.20 -22.91 9.45
N ASP A 45 -11.90 -21.82 9.19
CA ASP A 45 -12.21 -21.36 7.84
C ASP A 45 -11.25 -20.21 7.49
N VAL A 46 -10.67 -20.27 6.30
CA VAL A 46 -9.70 -19.27 5.83
C VAL A 46 -10.28 -18.52 4.64
N ILE A 47 -10.37 -17.20 4.76
CA ILE A 47 -10.78 -16.32 3.67
C ILE A 47 -9.59 -15.46 3.26
N VAL A 48 -9.16 -15.60 2.00
CA VAL A 48 -8.09 -14.79 1.41
C VAL A 48 -8.72 -13.71 0.54
N MET A 49 -8.39 -12.45 0.84
CA MET A 49 -8.88 -11.30 0.07
C MET A 49 -7.70 -10.55 -0.54
N ASP A 50 -7.86 -10.08 -1.76
CA ASP A 50 -6.88 -9.27 -2.48
C ASP A 50 -7.56 -8.09 -3.17
N PHE A 51 -6.83 -7.00 -3.34
CA PHE A 51 -7.32 -5.80 -4.02
C PHE A 51 -6.97 -5.83 -5.51
N ALA A 52 -7.97 -5.92 -6.37
CA ALA A 52 -7.74 -5.76 -7.80
C ALA A 52 -7.21 -4.36 -8.13
N LYS A 53 -5.99 -4.30 -8.74
CA LYS A 53 -5.34 -3.05 -9.14
C LYS A 53 -5.14 -2.07 -7.96
N ALA A 54 -4.63 -2.57 -6.83
CA ALA A 54 -4.45 -1.80 -5.59
C ALA A 54 -3.75 -0.45 -5.84
N PHE A 55 -2.66 -0.44 -6.59
CA PHE A 55 -1.89 0.78 -6.88
C PHE A 55 -2.59 1.71 -7.88
N ASP A 56 -3.24 1.15 -8.90
CA ASP A 56 -3.88 1.94 -9.97
C ASP A 56 -5.13 2.69 -9.50
N LYS A 57 -5.78 2.17 -8.48
CA LYS A 57 -7.05 2.70 -7.97
C LYS A 57 -6.92 3.69 -6.81
N VAL A 58 -5.72 4.10 -6.44
CA VAL A 58 -5.51 5.06 -5.36
C VAL A 58 -5.86 6.48 -5.82
N PRO A 59 -6.96 7.09 -5.34
CA PRO A 59 -7.31 8.46 -5.71
C PRO A 59 -6.36 9.45 -5.03
N HIS A 60 -5.70 10.32 -5.80
CA HIS A 60 -4.70 11.27 -5.27
C HIS A 60 -5.26 12.15 -4.15
N LYS A 61 -6.49 12.65 -4.29
CA LYS A 61 -7.14 13.48 -3.26
C LYS A 61 -7.27 12.75 -1.91
N LYS A 62 -7.68 11.46 -1.94
CA LYS A 62 -7.82 10.67 -0.71
C LYS A 62 -6.46 10.36 -0.09
N LEU A 63 -5.44 10.10 -0.90
CA LEU A 63 -4.08 9.91 -0.44
C LEU A 63 -3.56 11.14 0.32
N ILE A 64 -3.72 12.35 -0.25
CA ILE A 64 -3.28 13.59 0.41
C ILE A 64 -4.04 13.84 1.73
N CYS A 65 -5.34 13.56 1.78
CA CYS A 65 -6.10 13.62 3.03
C CYS A 65 -5.53 12.65 4.07
N LYS A 66 -5.28 11.40 3.69
CA LYS A 66 -4.72 10.37 4.57
C LYS A 66 -3.33 10.75 5.10
N LEU A 67 -2.46 11.31 4.26
CA LEU A 67 -1.15 11.81 4.68
C LEU A 67 -1.27 12.90 5.75
N ARG A 68 -2.26 13.79 5.62
CA ARG A 68 -2.55 14.83 6.61
C ARG A 68 -3.01 14.23 7.94
N GLU A 69 -3.96 13.30 7.89
CA GLU A 69 -4.46 12.60 9.09
C GLU A 69 -3.35 11.82 9.82
N TYR A 70 -2.40 11.28 9.09
CA TYR A 70 -1.23 10.60 9.65
C TYR A 70 -0.16 11.54 10.20
N GLY A 71 -0.38 12.86 10.19
CA GLY A 71 0.56 13.84 10.70
C GLY A 71 1.88 13.89 9.92
N ILE A 72 1.86 13.53 8.63
CA ILE A 72 3.05 13.63 7.79
C ILE A 72 3.44 15.09 7.63
N ASN A 73 4.73 15.37 7.79
CA ASN A 73 5.30 16.70 7.67
C ASN A 73 4.80 17.45 6.42
N SER A 74 4.43 18.72 6.59
CA SER A 74 3.85 19.54 5.53
C SER A 74 4.74 19.64 4.29
N SER A 75 6.05 19.71 4.45
CA SER A 75 7.00 19.76 3.33
C SER A 75 6.98 18.48 2.50
N ILE A 76 6.93 17.31 3.17
CA ILE A 76 6.84 16.01 2.49
C ILE A 76 5.48 15.89 1.79
N LYS A 77 4.41 16.29 2.45
CA LYS A 77 3.07 16.28 1.87
C LYS A 77 3.01 17.16 0.62
N GLN A 78 3.52 18.40 0.67
CA GLN A 78 3.56 19.30 -0.48
C GLN A 78 4.39 18.73 -1.63
N TRP A 79 5.51 18.07 -1.32
CA TRP A 79 6.33 17.41 -2.33
C TRP A 79 5.54 16.27 -3.01
N ILE A 80 4.86 15.41 -2.25
CA ILE A 80 4.03 14.32 -2.79
C ILE A 80 2.88 14.91 -3.63
N GLU A 81 2.22 15.96 -3.16
CA GLU A 81 1.14 16.63 -3.86
C GLU A 81 1.63 17.21 -5.20
N SER A 82 2.77 17.90 -5.20
CA SER A 82 3.41 18.40 -6.42
C SER A 82 3.81 17.28 -7.36
N PHE A 83 4.34 16.16 -6.84
CA PHE A 83 4.71 14.99 -7.63
C PHE A 83 3.50 14.32 -8.30
N LEU A 84 2.33 14.34 -7.65
CA LEU A 84 1.10 13.76 -8.19
C LEU A 84 0.31 14.74 -9.06
N HIS A 85 0.55 16.04 -8.91
CA HIS A 85 -0.21 17.07 -9.61
C HIS A 85 0.14 17.11 -11.11
N GLN A 86 -0.87 17.30 -11.94
CA GLN A 86 -0.74 17.45 -13.39
C GLN A 86 0.02 16.34 -14.12
N ARG A 87 0.08 15.15 -13.52
CA ARG A 87 0.68 14.00 -14.21
C ARG A 87 -0.12 13.60 -15.42
N GLN A 88 0.60 13.30 -16.49
CA GLN A 88 0.02 12.79 -17.73
C GLN A 88 0.72 11.48 -18.12
N GLN A 89 0.00 10.64 -18.81
CA GLN A 89 0.51 9.39 -19.37
C GLN A 89 0.12 9.24 -20.82
N ARG A 90 0.93 8.50 -21.55
CA ARG A 90 0.64 8.05 -22.93
C ARG A 90 1.16 6.66 -23.14
N VAL A 91 0.58 5.94 -24.07
CA VAL A 91 1.04 4.63 -24.50
C VAL A 91 2.00 4.79 -25.65
N VAL A 92 3.08 4.02 -25.65
CA VAL A 92 4.03 3.89 -26.74
C VAL A 92 4.04 2.43 -27.18
N CYS A 93 3.74 2.16 -28.44
CA CYS A 93 3.72 0.83 -29.01
C CYS A 93 4.28 0.88 -30.44
N ASP A 94 5.33 0.11 -30.74
CA ASP A 94 5.97 0.02 -32.06
C ASP A 94 6.29 1.39 -32.70
N GLY A 95 6.82 2.31 -31.88
CA GLY A 95 7.19 3.66 -32.31
C GLY A 95 6.01 4.62 -32.49
N LYS A 96 4.78 4.15 -32.34
CA LYS A 96 3.57 5.00 -32.32
C LYS A 96 3.26 5.44 -30.90
N VAL A 97 2.72 6.64 -30.78
CA VAL A 97 2.36 7.22 -29.47
C VAL A 97 0.88 7.62 -29.45
N SER A 98 0.21 7.37 -28.34
CA SER A 98 -1.14 7.88 -28.11
C SER A 98 -1.15 9.36 -27.72
N SER A 99 -2.33 9.97 -27.67
CA SER A 99 -2.52 11.27 -27.03
C SER A 99 -2.19 11.22 -25.53
N TRP A 100 -1.87 12.37 -24.97
CA TRP A 100 -1.68 12.52 -23.52
C TRP A 100 -3.01 12.45 -22.78
N VAL A 101 -3.04 11.69 -21.67
CA VAL A 101 -4.23 11.56 -20.80
C VAL A 101 -3.80 11.90 -19.37
N PRO A 102 -4.60 12.75 -18.65
CA PRO A 102 -4.29 13.07 -17.26
C PRO A 102 -4.40 11.84 -16.35
N VAL A 103 -3.49 11.73 -15.38
CA VAL A 103 -3.47 10.67 -14.36
C VAL A 103 -4.13 11.23 -13.09
N THR A 104 -5.36 10.83 -12.81
CA THR A 104 -6.15 11.29 -11.66
C THR A 104 -6.13 10.31 -10.48
N SER A 105 -5.67 9.10 -10.72
CA SER A 105 -5.47 8.04 -9.72
C SER A 105 -4.19 7.27 -10.05
N SER A 106 -3.79 6.38 -9.21
CA SER A 106 -2.58 5.57 -9.31
C SER A 106 -1.38 6.14 -8.54
N VAL A 107 -0.70 5.24 -7.88
CA VAL A 107 0.65 5.45 -7.34
C VAL A 107 1.60 4.48 -8.02
N LEU A 108 2.83 4.92 -8.29
CA LEU A 108 3.79 4.06 -8.99
C LEU A 108 4.14 2.85 -8.11
N PRO A 109 4.00 1.62 -8.64
CA PRO A 109 4.50 0.42 -7.98
C PRO A 109 5.99 0.57 -7.66
N GLY A 110 6.41 0.16 -6.46
CA GLY A 110 7.79 0.34 -5.99
C GLY A 110 8.14 1.74 -5.49
N SER A 111 7.23 2.71 -5.56
CA SER A 111 7.42 4.00 -4.90
C SER A 111 7.17 3.91 -3.39
N VAL A 112 7.83 4.77 -2.61
CA VAL A 112 7.60 4.87 -1.15
C VAL A 112 6.14 5.20 -0.82
N ILE A 113 5.45 5.89 -1.73
CA ILE A 113 4.05 6.29 -1.58
C ILE A 113 3.10 5.09 -1.64
N GLY A 114 3.45 4.05 -2.37
CA GLY A 114 2.63 2.83 -2.48
C GLY A 114 2.52 2.03 -1.18
N HIS A 115 3.29 2.39 -0.14
CA HIS A 115 3.31 1.73 1.17
C HIS A 115 2.41 2.42 2.22
N ILE A 116 1.82 3.55 1.87
CA ILE A 116 0.97 4.38 2.73
C ILE A 116 -0.50 4.16 2.37
#